data_acfe96bbda66d2d23010dab72e5e6b84
#
_entry.id   acfe96bbda66d2d23010dab72e5e6b84
#
_cell.length_a   1.000
_cell.length_b   1.000
_cell.length_c   1.000
_cell.angle_alpha   90.00
_cell.angle_beta   90.00
_cell.angle_gamma   90.00
#
_symmetry.space_group_name_H-M   'P 1'
#
loop_
_entity.id
_entity.type
_entity.pdbx_description
1 polymer ?
#
loop_
_entity_poly.entity_id
_entity_poly.type
_entity_poly.pdbx_seq_one_letter_code
_entity_poly.pdbx_strand_id
1 'polypeptide(L)'
;MVNIKIKKTSKKDSKLFYEVRNNILNRKFFFQSKNIELNEHKKWFDKNFKKKYYYTAFYNKKKIGYIRGDCVKDSIYISIAISTKFRKKNIATECLKLFERKIKDNSILFAKVKKQNKNSIKFFERNKFSLLKKEKNILTFYKVQHKDYKKYLESIRKIENIRRGNNVNWMNILRVAFTSAPIE
;
A
#
# COMPACT_ATOMS: atom_id res chain seq x y z
N MET A 1 -26.04 5.55 -2.72
CA MET A 1 -24.70 5.23 -2.18
C MET A 1 -23.80 4.68 -3.27
N VAL A 2 -22.54 5.10 -3.30
CA VAL A 2 -21.53 4.60 -4.23
C VAL A 2 -21.14 3.18 -3.83
N ASN A 3 -21.42 2.19 -4.68
CA ASN A 3 -21.16 0.78 -4.36
C ASN A 3 -19.87 0.31 -5.05
N ILE A 4 -18.76 0.30 -4.27
CA ILE A 4 -17.46 -0.22 -4.71
C ILE A 4 -17.25 -1.61 -4.11
N LYS A 5 -16.90 -2.58 -4.94
CA LYS A 5 -16.58 -3.95 -4.52
C LYS A 5 -15.32 -4.45 -5.23
N ILE A 6 -14.62 -5.36 -4.57
CA ILE A 6 -13.59 -6.18 -5.22
C ILE A 6 -14.00 -7.65 -5.13
N LYS A 7 -13.89 -8.36 -6.25
CA LYS A 7 -14.17 -9.79 -6.33
C LYS A 7 -12.93 -10.51 -6.83
N LYS A 8 -12.74 -11.76 -6.48
CA LYS A 8 -11.68 -12.60 -7.04
C LYS A 8 -11.70 -12.52 -8.55
N THR A 9 -10.49 -12.34 -9.12
CA THR A 9 -10.34 -12.33 -10.59
C THR A 9 -10.72 -13.67 -11.17
N SER A 10 -11.46 -13.66 -12.23
CA SER A 10 -11.90 -14.84 -12.98
C SER A 10 -11.35 -14.81 -14.41
N LYS A 11 -11.41 -15.93 -15.11
CA LYS A 11 -10.99 -16.01 -16.52
C LYS A 11 -11.68 -14.99 -17.42
N LYS A 12 -12.95 -14.66 -17.10
CA LYS A 12 -13.78 -13.66 -17.82
C LYS A 12 -13.28 -12.20 -17.65
N ASP A 13 -12.25 -11.95 -16.83
CA ASP A 13 -11.72 -10.61 -16.58
C ASP A 13 -10.48 -10.27 -17.42
N SER A 14 -9.99 -11.22 -18.22
CA SER A 14 -8.80 -11.06 -19.05
C SER A 14 -8.85 -9.82 -19.95
N LYS A 15 -9.96 -9.61 -20.64
CA LYS A 15 -10.18 -8.44 -21.52
C LYS A 15 -10.04 -7.12 -20.75
N LEU A 16 -10.66 -7.02 -19.58
CA LEU A 16 -10.54 -5.83 -18.72
C LEU A 16 -9.09 -5.54 -18.34
N PHE A 17 -8.36 -6.56 -17.89
CA PHE A 17 -6.95 -6.40 -17.51
C PHE A 17 -6.12 -5.93 -18.69
N TYR A 18 -6.33 -6.50 -19.88
CA TYR A 18 -5.69 -6.11 -21.12
C TYR A 18 -5.94 -4.64 -21.47
N GLU A 19 -7.22 -4.24 -21.53
CA GLU A 19 -7.63 -2.88 -21.88
C GLU A 19 -7.09 -1.84 -20.90
N VAL A 20 -7.21 -2.10 -19.60
CA VAL A 20 -6.70 -1.20 -18.55
C VAL A 20 -5.19 -1.09 -18.60
N ARG A 21 -4.48 -2.20 -18.88
CA ARG A 21 -3.02 -2.24 -18.96
C ARG A 21 -2.49 -1.53 -20.20
N ASN A 22 -3.14 -1.70 -21.35
CA ASN A 22 -2.71 -1.12 -22.61
C ASN A 22 -3.23 0.31 -22.87
N ASN A 23 -4.16 0.80 -22.06
CA ASN A 23 -4.59 2.18 -22.16
C ASN A 23 -3.39 3.14 -22.06
N ILE A 24 -3.22 4.04 -23.04
CA ILE A 24 -2.05 4.92 -23.17
C ILE A 24 -1.82 5.78 -21.92
N LEU A 25 -2.88 6.25 -21.26
CA LEU A 25 -2.80 7.07 -20.04
C LEU A 25 -2.42 6.24 -18.80
N ASN A 26 -2.56 4.91 -18.85
CA ASN A 26 -2.11 4.00 -17.81
C ASN A 26 -0.71 3.49 -18.10
N ARG A 27 -0.48 2.99 -19.33
CA ARG A 27 0.70 2.22 -19.71
C ARG A 27 1.99 3.00 -19.54
N LYS A 28 2.01 4.31 -19.77
CA LYS A 28 3.19 5.18 -19.58
C LYS A 28 3.76 5.13 -18.15
N PHE A 29 2.93 4.78 -17.17
CA PHE A 29 3.33 4.69 -15.77
C PHE A 29 3.71 3.27 -15.31
N PHE A 30 3.44 2.25 -16.11
CA PHE A 30 3.95 0.90 -15.82
C PHE A 30 5.44 0.82 -16.14
N PHE A 31 6.17 -0.08 -15.46
CA PHE A 31 7.61 -0.26 -15.68
C PHE A 31 7.89 -0.64 -17.13
N GLN A 32 7.15 -1.60 -17.65
CA GLN A 32 7.12 -1.95 -19.06
C GLN A 32 6.04 -1.12 -19.75
N SER A 33 6.44 -0.02 -20.41
CA SER A 33 5.52 0.95 -21.00
C SER A 33 5.10 0.61 -22.45
N LYS A 34 5.69 -0.43 -23.04
CA LYS A 34 5.31 -0.89 -24.38
C LYS A 34 3.89 -1.48 -24.39
N ASN A 35 3.25 -1.47 -25.53
CA ASN A 35 2.02 -2.19 -25.75
C ASN A 35 2.27 -3.70 -25.55
N ILE A 36 1.35 -4.38 -24.90
CA ILE A 36 1.42 -5.84 -24.73
C ILE A 36 0.54 -6.46 -25.79
N GLU A 37 1.07 -7.40 -26.53
CA GLU A 37 0.30 -8.16 -27.51
C GLU A 37 -0.75 -9.05 -26.84
N LEU A 38 -1.88 -9.24 -27.52
CA LEU A 38 -3.03 -9.97 -26.93
C LEU A 38 -2.65 -11.39 -26.52
N ASN A 39 -1.84 -12.08 -27.35
CA ASN A 39 -1.40 -13.46 -27.06
C ASN A 39 -0.45 -13.51 -25.86
N GLU A 40 0.47 -12.56 -25.74
CA GLU A 40 1.36 -12.42 -24.58
C GLU A 40 0.52 -12.18 -23.31
N HIS A 41 -0.44 -11.27 -23.39
CA HIS A 41 -1.36 -10.99 -22.28
C HIS A 41 -2.16 -12.23 -21.86
N LYS A 42 -2.73 -12.97 -22.79
CA LYS A 42 -3.50 -14.19 -22.51
C LYS A 42 -2.65 -15.23 -21.76
N LYS A 43 -1.45 -15.53 -22.27
CA LYS A 43 -0.51 -16.46 -21.62
C LYS A 43 -0.18 -16.02 -20.18
N TRP A 44 0.14 -14.74 -19.99
CA TRP A 44 0.41 -14.18 -18.68
C TRP A 44 -0.82 -14.25 -17.77
N PHE A 45 -1.99 -13.88 -18.27
CA PHE A 45 -3.23 -13.83 -17.49
C PHE A 45 -3.65 -15.23 -17.02
N ASP A 46 -3.65 -16.22 -17.90
CA ASP A 46 -4.00 -17.62 -17.58
C ASP A 46 -3.09 -18.21 -16.49
N LYS A 47 -1.81 -17.86 -16.48
CA LYS A 47 -0.86 -18.26 -15.44
C LYS A 47 -1.12 -17.56 -14.09
N ASN A 48 -1.73 -16.39 -14.08
CA ASN A 48 -1.70 -15.51 -12.90
C ASN A 48 -3.08 -15.20 -12.28
N PHE A 49 -4.20 -15.29 -13.01
CA PHE A 49 -5.50 -14.81 -12.52
C PHE A 49 -6.00 -15.51 -11.25
N LYS A 50 -5.58 -16.75 -10.98
CA LYS A 50 -5.91 -17.54 -9.79
C LYS A 50 -5.08 -17.17 -8.55
N LYS A 51 -4.05 -16.33 -8.67
CA LYS A 51 -3.21 -15.96 -7.53
C LYS A 51 -4.04 -15.38 -6.38
N LYS A 52 -3.59 -15.67 -5.15
CA LYS A 52 -4.32 -15.40 -3.90
C LYS A 52 -4.85 -13.97 -3.79
N TYR A 53 -4.07 -12.99 -4.20
CA TYR A 53 -4.39 -11.57 -4.02
C TYR A 53 -4.70 -10.84 -5.34
N TYR A 54 -5.35 -11.51 -6.30
CA TYR A 54 -5.79 -10.90 -7.56
C TYR A 54 -7.30 -10.64 -7.51
N TYR A 55 -7.68 -9.38 -7.67
CA TYR A 55 -9.09 -8.94 -7.56
C TYR A 55 -9.46 -7.99 -8.70
N THR A 56 -10.65 -8.19 -9.23
CA THR A 56 -11.31 -7.27 -10.17
C THR A 56 -12.13 -6.26 -9.37
N ALA A 57 -11.96 -4.98 -9.70
CA ALA A 57 -12.67 -3.88 -9.07
C ALA A 57 -13.98 -3.56 -9.80
N PHE A 58 -15.03 -3.29 -9.03
CA PHE A 58 -16.36 -2.98 -9.52
C PHE A 58 -16.85 -1.65 -8.94
N TYR A 59 -17.55 -0.88 -9.75
CA TYR A 59 -18.27 0.32 -9.38
C TYR A 59 -19.71 0.21 -9.93
N ASN A 60 -20.72 0.23 -9.07
CA ASN A 60 -22.13 0.05 -9.45
C ASN A 60 -22.31 -1.13 -10.42
N LYS A 61 -21.85 -2.32 -10.06
CA LYS A 61 -21.86 -3.56 -10.84
C LYS A 61 -20.97 -3.57 -12.11
N LYS A 62 -20.45 -2.43 -12.58
CA LYS A 62 -19.55 -2.35 -13.75
C LYS A 62 -18.11 -2.69 -13.34
N LYS A 63 -17.42 -3.47 -14.16
CA LYS A 63 -15.98 -3.73 -14.01
C LYS A 63 -15.18 -2.48 -14.39
N ILE A 64 -14.30 -2.01 -13.52
CA ILE A 64 -13.62 -0.72 -13.68
C ILE A 64 -12.10 -0.79 -13.64
N GLY A 65 -11.55 -1.91 -13.26
CA GLY A 65 -10.09 -2.09 -13.10
C GLY A 65 -9.77 -3.27 -12.23
N TYR A 66 -8.57 -3.25 -11.67
CA TYR A 66 -8.08 -4.32 -10.81
C TYR A 66 -7.16 -3.80 -9.71
N ILE A 67 -7.06 -4.60 -8.65
CA ILE A 67 -6.02 -4.53 -7.64
C ILE A 67 -5.44 -5.93 -7.45
N ARG A 68 -4.12 -6.04 -7.44
CA ARG A 68 -3.42 -7.30 -7.27
C ARG A 68 -2.24 -7.17 -6.34
N GLY A 69 -1.91 -8.27 -5.66
CA GLY A 69 -0.72 -8.43 -4.84
C GLY A 69 0.09 -9.63 -5.30
N ASP A 70 1.34 -9.39 -5.63
CA ASP A 70 2.32 -10.44 -5.92
C ASP A 70 3.12 -10.74 -4.66
N CYS A 71 3.00 -11.96 -4.12
CA CYS A 71 3.71 -12.38 -2.91
C CYS A 71 5.18 -12.68 -3.21
N VAL A 72 6.07 -12.11 -2.40
CA VAL A 72 7.50 -12.40 -2.38
C VAL A 72 7.91 -12.59 -0.92
N LYS A 73 8.12 -13.81 -0.48
CA LYS A 73 8.27 -14.18 0.95
C LYS A 73 7.07 -13.62 1.76
N ASP A 74 7.31 -12.91 2.83
CA ASP A 74 6.29 -12.32 3.70
C ASP A 74 5.78 -10.95 3.22
N SER A 75 6.20 -10.53 2.04
CA SER A 75 5.89 -9.23 1.46
C SER A 75 4.91 -9.35 0.29
N ILE A 76 4.07 -8.34 0.12
CA ILE A 76 3.08 -8.27 -0.97
C ILE A 76 3.33 -7.00 -1.79
N TYR A 77 3.74 -7.18 -3.03
CA TYR A 77 3.89 -6.08 -3.98
C TYR A 77 2.56 -5.77 -4.64
N ILE A 78 1.98 -4.61 -4.33
CA ILE A 78 0.66 -4.24 -4.82
C ILE A 78 0.73 -3.47 -6.14
N SER A 79 -0.25 -3.73 -6.98
CA SER A 79 -0.49 -3.02 -8.23
C SER A 79 -1.99 -2.70 -8.33
N ILE A 80 -2.33 -1.43 -8.53
CA ILE A 80 -3.70 -0.99 -8.72
C ILE A 80 -3.81 -0.22 -10.02
N ALA A 81 -4.79 -0.57 -10.83
CA ALA A 81 -5.08 0.15 -12.07
C ALA A 81 -6.59 0.26 -12.28
N ILE A 82 -7.07 1.49 -12.40
CA ILE A 82 -8.46 1.84 -12.64
C ILE A 82 -8.58 2.45 -14.03
N SER A 83 -9.59 2.07 -14.77
CA SER A 83 -9.94 2.65 -16.06
C SER A 83 -10.07 4.18 -15.93
N THR A 84 -9.54 4.89 -16.90
CA THR A 84 -9.47 6.36 -16.91
C THR A 84 -10.84 7.03 -16.76
N LYS A 85 -11.90 6.38 -17.26
CA LYS A 85 -13.29 6.84 -17.15
C LYS A 85 -13.80 6.91 -15.70
N PHE A 86 -13.17 6.20 -14.76
CA PHE A 86 -13.58 6.09 -13.35
C PHE A 86 -12.59 6.71 -12.37
N ARG A 87 -11.68 7.56 -12.85
CA ARG A 87 -10.72 8.26 -11.98
C ARG A 87 -11.35 9.41 -11.19
N LYS A 88 -10.65 9.94 -10.20
CA LYS A 88 -11.00 11.13 -9.39
C LYS A 88 -12.20 10.99 -8.45
N LYS A 89 -12.72 9.77 -8.19
CA LYS A 89 -13.88 9.51 -7.31
C LYS A 89 -13.50 8.74 -6.05
N ASN A 90 -12.28 8.86 -5.55
CA ASN A 90 -11.74 8.07 -4.42
C ASN A 90 -11.84 6.54 -4.57
N ILE A 91 -12.22 6.06 -5.76
CA ILE A 91 -12.46 4.64 -6.05
C ILE A 91 -11.23 3.78 -5.75
N ALA A 92 -10.04 4.25 -6.15
CA ALA A 92 -8.79 3.51 -5.89
C ALA A 92 -8.52 3.36 -4.39
N THR A 93 -8.81 4.39 -3.58
CA THR A 93 -8.68 4.34 -2.13
C THR A 93 -9.62 3.31 -1.51
N GLU A 94 -10.88 3.27 -1.94
CA GLU A 94 -11.84 2.28 -1.44
C GLU A 94 -11.46 0.85 -1.89
N CYS A 95 -10.99 0.67 -3.13
CA CYS A 95 -10.46 -0.62 -3.59
C CYS A 95 -9.27 -1.06 -2.74
N LEU A 96 -8.35 -0.14 -2.38
CA LEU A 96 -7.20 -0.45 -1.53
C LEU A 96 -7.64 -0.85 -0.12
N LYS A 97 -8.55 -0.11 0.52
CA LYS A 97 -9.10 -0.48 1.84
C LYS A 97 -9.77 -1.86 1.84
N LEU A 98 -10.56 -2.16 0.80
CA LEU A 98 -11.18 -3.48 0.64
C LEU A 98 -10.14 -4.58 0.45
N PHE A 99 -9.06 -4.29 -0.25
CA PHE A 99 -7.95 -5.21 -0.47
C PHE A 99 -7.17 -5.45 0.83
N GLU A 100 -6.85 -4.40 1.58
CA GLU A 100 -6.17 -4.49 2.89
C GLU A 100 -6.91 -5.41 3.86
N ARG A 101 -8.25 -5.37 3.88
CA ARG A 101 -9.09 -6.28 4.69
C ARG A 101 -8.98 -7.76 4.29
N LYS A 102 -8.43 -8.07 3.10
CA LYS A 102 -8.24 -9.46 2.62
C LYS A 102 -6.83 -10.00 2.90
N ILE A 103 -5.95 -9.16 3.42
CA ILE A 103 -4.55 -9.50 3.69
C ILE A 103 -4.41 -9.97 5.14
N LYS A 104 -3.49 -10.92 5.36
CA LYS A 104 -3.14 -11.38 6.70
C LYS A 104 -2.49 -10.26 7.51
N ASP A 105 -2.71 -10.28 8.81
CA ASP A 105 -1.99 -9.42 9.73
C ASP A 105 -0.48 -9.62 9.62
N ASN A 106 0.27 -8.59 9.95
CA ASN A 106 1.73 -8.55 9.90
C ASN A 106 2.35 -8.67 8.50
N SER A 107 1.54 -8.63 7.44
CA SER A 107 2.07 -8.55 6.08
C SER A 107 2.59 -7.15 5.78
N ILE A 108 3.71 -7.07 5.05
CA ILE A 108 4.22 -5.80 4.56
C ILE A 108 3.77 -5.60 3.12
N LEU A 109 3.07 -4.50 2.88
CA LEU A 109 2.68 -4.08 1.53
C LEU A 109 3.76 -3.18 0.93
N PHE A 110 4.17 -3.49 -0.28
CA PHE A 110 5.08 -2.64 -1.06
C PHE A 110 4.40 -2.13 -2.32
N ALA A 111 4.72 -0.89 -2.68
CA ALA A 111 4.32 -0.31 -3.96
C ALA A 111 5.51 0.38 -4.62
N LYS A 112 5.85 -0.04 -5.84
CA LYS A 112 6.87 0.61 -6.66
C LYS A 112 6.21 1.59 -7.63
N VAL A 113 6.66 2.83 -7.64
CA VAL A 113 6.06 3.93 -8.42
C VAL A 113 7.14 4.67 -9.19
N LYS A 114 6.93 4.94 -10.48
CA LYS A 114 7.83 5.83 -11.25
C LYS A 114 7.76 7.25 -10.69
N LYS A 115 8.88 7.96 -10.55
CA LYS A 115 8.95 9.35 -10.03
C LYS A 115 8.06 10.34 -10.80
N GLN A 116 7.85 10.10 -12.08
CA GLN A 116 6.97 10.92 -12.92
C GLN A 116 5.47 10.69 -12.65
N ASN A 117 5.08 9.61 -11.97
CA ASN A 117 3.69 9.31 -11.66
C ASN A 117 3.24 10.02 -10.37
N LYS A 118 3.15 11.35 -10.42
CA LYS A 118 2.78 12.20 -9.27
C LYS A 118 1.44 11.81 -8.65
N ASN A 119 0.49 11.33 -9.46
CA ASN A 119 -0.83 10.89 -8.97
C ASN A 119 -0.73 9.63 -8.10
N SER A 120 0.08 8.64 -8.49
CA SER A 120 0.29 7.44 -7.68
C SER A 120 1.12 7.73 -6.43
N ILE A 121 2.09 8.64 -6.49
CA ILE A 121 2.83 9.10 -5.31
C ILE A 121 1.85 9.66 -4.29
N LYS A 122 1.08 10.71 -4.64
CA LYS A 122 0.06 11.30 -3.77
C LYS A 122 -0.99 10.28 -3.29
N PHE A 123 -1.34 9.31 -4.13
CA PHE A 123 -2.26 8.24 -3.76
C PHE A 123 -1.71 7.38 -2.62
N PHE A 124 -0.48 6.89 -2.71
CA PHE A 124 0.12 6.06 -1.68
C PHE A 124 0.37 6.84 -0.39
N GLU A 125 0.87 8.07 -0.46
CA GLU A 125 1.05 8.95 0.70
C GLU A 125 -0.27 9.19 1.45
N ARG A 126 -1.36 9.56 0.75
CA ARG A 126 -2.69 9.74 1.35
C ARG A 126 -3.26 8.46 1.99
N ASN A 127 -2.87 7.29 1.50
CA ASN A 127 -3.27 6.00 2.04
C ASN A 127 -2.28 5.47 3.10
N LYS A 128 -1.46 6.35 3.69
CA LYS A 128 -0.54 6.06 4.81
C LYS A 128 0.55 5.05 4.46
N PHE A 129 1.02 5.07 3.23
CA PHE A 129 2.27 4.42 2.86
C PHE A 129 3.43 5.36 3.10
N SER A 130 4.48 4.86 3.72
CA SER A 130 5.73 5.58 3.96
C SER A 130 6.72 5.30 2.83
N LEU A 131 7.54 6.28 2.50
CA LEU A 131 8.60 6.11 1.52
C LEU A 131 9.75 5.31 2.13
N LEU A 132 10.07 4.15 1.55
CA LEU A 132 11.17 3.30 1.98
C LEU A 132 12.47 3.64 1.25
N LYS A 133 12.42 3.75 -0.09
CA LYS A 133 13.62 3.89 -0.93
C LYS A 133 13.35 4.77 -2.14
N LYS A 134 14.37 5.58 -2.49
CA LYS A 134 14.43 6.36 -3.73
C LYS A 134 15.53 5.79 -4.61
N GLU A 135 15.18 5.24 -5.75
CA GLU A 135 16.13 4.83 -6.80
C GLU A 135 16.05 5.80 -7.98
N LYS A 136 16.95 5.65 -8.98
CA LYS A 136 17.06 6.62 -10.10
C LYS A 136 15.71 7.15 -10.60
N ASN A 137 14.80 6.27 -11.00
CA ASN A 137 13.49 6.64 -11.56
C ASN A 137 12.31 6.02 -10.80
N ILE A 138 12.54 5.36 -9.66
CA ILE A 138 11.56 4.57 -8.91
C ILE A 138 11.54 5.01 -7.46
N LEU A 139 10.34 5.12 -6.91
CA LEU A 139 10.08 5.24 -5.49
C LEU A 139 9.45 3.95 -5.00
N THR A 140 9.96 3.40 -3.91
CA THR A 140 9.38 2.25 -3.23
C THR A 140 8.71 2.72 -1.95
N PHE A 141 7.41 2.52 -1.87
CA PHE A 141 6.60 2.77 -0.68
C PHE A 141 6.31 1.47 0.06
N TYR A 142 6.10 1.55 1.37
CA TYR A 142 5.69 0.43 2.18
C TYR A 142 4.60 0.80 3.17
N LYS A 143 3.84 -0.20 3.61
CA LYS A 143 2.85 -0.11 4.69
C LYS A 143 2.76 -1.44 5.41
N VAL A 144 2.88 -1.44 6.72
CA VAL A 144 2.67 -2.64 7.55
C VAL A 144 1.18 -2.79 7.83
N GLN A 145 0.66 -4.00 7.63
CA GLN A 145 -0.73 -4.33 7.94
C GLN A 145 -0.81 -4.88 9.37
N HIS A 146 -1.35 -4.06 10.27
CA HIS A 146 -1.65 -4.46 11.64
C HIS A 146 -3.12 -4.17 11.92
N LYS A 147 -3.90 -5.18 12.30
CA LYS A 147 -5.28 -4.98 12.75
C LYS A 147 -5.30 -4.22 14.07
N ASP A 148 -4.32 -4.49 14.93
CA ASP A 148 -4.19 -3.90 16.26
C ASP A 148 -3.19 -2.73 16.32
N TYR A 149 -2.88 -2.08 15.18
CA TYR A 149 -1.92 -0.97 15.15
C TYR A 149 -2.20 0.11 16.21
N LYS A 150 -3.48 0.43 16.48
CA LYS A 150 -3.87 1.38 17.53
C LYS A 150 -3.42 0.90 18.90
N LYS A 151 -3.64 -0.38 19.23
CA LYS A 151 -3.25 -1.00 20.50
C LYS A 151 -1.73 -0.95 20.70
N TYR A 152 -0.96 -1.23 19.64
CA TYR A 152 0.51 -1.13 19.70
C TYR A 152 0.98 0.32 19.89
N LEU A 153 0.37 1.28 19.19
CA LEU A 153 0.69 2.71 19.39
C LEU A 153 0.37 3.17 20.82
N GLU A 154 -0.76 2.73 21.39
CA GLU A 154 -1.10 3.03 22.78
C GLU A 154 -0.09 2.42 23.76
N SER A 155 0.35 1.20 23.50
CA SER A 155 1.39 0.55 24.30
C SER A 155 2.73 1.27 24.20
N ILE A 156 3.14 1.68 23.01
CA ILE A 156 4.36 2.48 22.79
C ILE A 156 4.26 3.82 23.55
N ARG A 157 3.15 4.53 23.44
CA ARG A 157 2.94 5.80 24.17
C ARG A 157 3.00 5.61 25.69
N LYS A 158 2.45 4.51 26.22
CA LYS A 158 2.57 4.18 27.64
C LYS A 158 4.03 3.98 28.04
N ILE A 159 4.81 3.22 27.26
CA ILE A 159 6.24 3.01 27.52
C ILE A 159 7.01 4.34 27.45
N GLU A 160 6.75 5.17 26.44
CA GLU A 160 7.38 6.50 26.32
C GLU A 160 7.06 7.40 27.52
N ASN A 161 5.81 7.41 27.97
CA ASN A 161 5.40 8.18 29.15
C ASN A 161 6.08 7.69 30.44
N ILE A 162 6.18 6.37 30.64
CA ILE A 162 6.89 5.77 31.78
C ILE A 162 8.37 6.14 31.72
N ARG A 163 9.01 6.01 30.55
CA ARG A 163 10.42 6.40 30.37
C ARG A 163 10.65 7.89 30.64
N ARG A 164 9.74 8.75 30.16
CA ARG A 164 9.80 10.20 30.41
C ARG A 164 9.71 10.52 31.90
N GLY A 165 8.76 9.90 32.61
CA GLY A 165 8.63 10.02 34.06
C GLY A 165 9.89 9.55 34.81
N ASN A 166 10.43 8.38 34.43
CA ASN A 166 11.66 7.86 35.03
C ASN A 166 12.87 8.75 34.76
N ASN A 167 13.02 9.30 33.54
CA ASN A 167 14.10 10.23 33.23
C ASN A 167 14.02 11.51 34.06
N VAL A 168 12.80 12.03 34.28
CA VAL A 168 12.61 13.21 35.18
C VAL A 168 13.01 12.86 36.61
N ASN A 169 12.67 11.66 37.11
CA ASN A 169 13.05 11.21 38.43
C ASN A 169 14.57 11.07 38.58
N TRP A 170 15.27 10.48 37.60
CA TRP A 170 16.73 10.35 37.57
C TRP A 170 17.42 11.73 37.56
N MET A 171 16.92 12.67 36.74
CA MET A 171 17.46 14.03 36.70
C MET A 171 17.27 14.76 38.02
N ASN A 172 16.17 14.54 38.72
CA ASN A 172 15.96 15.09 40.05
C ASN A 172 16.87 14.48 41.09
N ILE A 173 17.07 13.16 41.06
CA ILE A 173 18.05 12.47 41.96
C ILE A 173 19.47 12.99 41.73
N LEU A 174 19.88 13.14 40.47
CA LEU A 174 21.19 13.70 40.13
C LEU A 174 21.35 15.13 40.64
N ARG A 175 20.33 15.99 40.50
CA ARG A 175 20.35 17.37 41.04
C ARG A 175 20.52 17.37 42.53
N VAL A 176 19.78 16.53 43.27
CA VAL A 176 19.93 16.41 44.73
C VAL A 176 21.33 15.94 45.09
N ALA A 177 21.86 14.91 44.40
CA ALA A 177 23.21 14.41 44.63
C ALA A 177 24.26 15.50 44.41
N PHE A 178 24.17 16.29 43.33
CA PHE A 178 25.12 17.36 43.05
C PHE A 178 24.99 18.56 43.97
N THR A 179 23.77 18.87 44.46
CA THR A 179 23.58 19.96 45.41
C THR A 179 23.95 19.61 46.83
N SER A 180 24.02 18.30 47.17
CA SER A 180 24.35 17.80 48.49
C SER A 180 25.79 17.30 48.61
N ALA A 181 26.58 17.31 47.50
CA ALA A 181 28.00 16.94 47.55
C ALA A 181 28.79 18.02 48.25
N PRO A 182 29.59 17.68 49.29
CA PRO A 182 30.50 18.66 49.92
C PRO A 182 31.53 19.10 48.87
N ILE A 183 31.76 20.40 48.82
CA ILE A 183 32.86 20.99 48.03
C ILE A 183 34.12 20.73 48.85
N GLU A 184 35.02 19.82 48.37
CA GLU A 184 36.36 19.69 48.88
C GLU A 184 37.26 20.80 48.37
#